data_8c893ff6f97818c76a9158d6fc1caa9e
#
_entry.id   8c893ff6f97818c76a9158d6fc1caa9e
#
_cell.length_a   1.000
_cell.length_b   1.000
_cell.length_c   1.000
_cell.angle_alpha   90.00
_cell.angle_beta   90.00
_cell.angle_gamma   90.00
#
_symmetry.space_group_name_H-M   'P 1'
#
loop_
_entity.id
_entity.type
_entity.pdbx_description
1 polymer ?
#
loop_
_entity_poly.entity_id
_entity_poly.type
_entity_poly.pdbx_seq_one_letter_code
_entity_poly.pdbx_strand_id
1 'polypeptide(L)'
;MSKNIEILETKNLGDWTCARPIETYNEREIPNIMEYIDKDYFSPFLNSYGLGEVEITAEQLEEFLQDVEFNTLINWTEDDIKFIKQVEEILQNETFVKIEIW
;
A
#
# COMPACT_ATOMS: atom_id res chain seq x y z
N MET A 1 -17.71 2.13 9.97
CA MET A 1 -16.37 2.32 10.57
C MET A 1 -15.34 2.48 9.48
N SER A 2 -14.40 3.39 9.67
CA SER A 2 -13.33 3.60 8.69
C SER A 2 -12.23 2.56 8.88
N LYS A 3 -11.62 2.18 7.76
CA LYS A 3 -10.44 1.31 7.77
C LYS A 3 -9.19 2.15 8.03
N ASN A 4 -8.19 1.53 8.64
CA ASN A 4 -6.87 2.11 8.81
C ASN A 4 -5.88 1.30 7.97
N ILE A 5 -4.93 2.00 7.36
CA ILE A 5 -3.92 1.40 6.49
C ILE A 5 -2.54 1.76 7.03
N GLU A 6 -1.76 0.75 7.36
CA GLU A 6 -0.42 0.93 7.92
C GLU A 6 0.63 0.40 6.96
N ILE A 7 1.65 1.23 6.71
CA ILE A 7 2.83 0.84 5.94
C ILE A 7 3.85 0.25 6.91
N LEU A 8 4.30 -0.97 6.60
CA LEU A 8 5.30 -1.67 7.40
C LEU A 8 6.56 -1.91 6.58
N GLU A 9 7.69 -1.47 7.10
CA GLU A 9 9.00 -1.80 6.56
C GLU A 9 9.45 -3.11 7.18
N THR A 10 9.73 -4.12 6.34
CA THR A 10 10.22 -5.42 6.79
C THR A 10 11.73 -5.42 6.70
N LYS A 11 12.41 -5.59 7.83
CA LYS A 11 13.87 -5.72 7.89
C LYS A 11 14.25 -7.14 8.23
N ASN A 12 15.19 -7.66 7.46
CA ASN A 12 15.79 -8.97 7.72
C ASN A 12 17.03 -8.77 8.63
N LEU A 13 16.94 -9.27 9.86
CA LEU A 13 18.00 -9.16 10.86
C LEU A 13 18.60 -10.54 11.16
N GLY A 14 19.27 -11.13 10.16
CA GLY A 14 19.84 -12.47 10.30
C GLY A 14 18.75 -13.55 10.33
N ASP A 15 18.57 -14.22 11.48
CA ASP A 15 17.61 -15.33 11.61
C ASP A 15 16.16 -14.89 11.81
N TRP A 16 15.89 -13.59 11.87
CA TRP A 16 14.53 -13.09 12.06
C TRP A 16 14.22 -11.88 11.19
N THR A 17 12.93 -11.76 10.87
CA THR A 17 12.38 -10.58 10.20
C THR A 17 11.61 -9.75 11.22
N CYS A 18 11.86 -8.45 11.20
CA CYS A 18 11.14 -7.49 12.03
C CYS A 18 10.33 -6.55 11.13
N ALA A 19 9.04 -6.41 11.43
CA ALA A 19 8.18 -5.44 10.75
C ALA A 19 8.15 -4.16 11.58
N ARG A 20 8.53 -3.04 10.95
CA ARG A 20 8.54 -1.74 11.60
C ARG A 20 7.47 -0.86 10.98
N PRO A 21 6.51 -0.33 11.78
CA PRO A 21 5.52 0.60 11.25
C PRO A 21 6.18 1.92 10.86
N ILE A 22 5.84 2.39 9.66
CA ILE A 22 6.33 3.67 9.13
C ILE A 22 5.27 4.75 9.34
N GLU A 23 4.04 4.48 8.89
CA GLU A 23 2.95 5.44 9.02
C GLU A 23 1.61 4.75 8.89
N THR A 24 0.59 5.33 9.55
CA THR A 24 -0.80 4.87 9.49
C THR A 24 -1.67 5.95 8.86
N TYR A 25 -2.50 5.54 7.91
CA TYR A 25 -3.46 6.40 7.24
C TYR A 25 -4.89 5.92 7.49
N ASN A 26 -5.84 6.85 7.47
CA ASN A 26 -7.25 6.50 7.41
C ASN A 26 -7.66 6.36 5.94
N GLU A 27 -8.62 5.48 5.64
CA GLU A 27 -9.09 5.23 4.27
C GLU A 27 -9.56 6.51 3.54
N ARG A 28 -10.06 7.49 4.28
CA ARG A 28 -10.54 8.77 3.72
C ARG A 28 -9.40 9.68 3.27
N GLU A 29 -8.23 9.51 3.84
CA GLU A 29 -7.05 10.31 3.50
C GLU A 29 -6.39 9.83 2.20
N ILE A 30 -6.53 8.55 1.88
CA ILE A 30 -5.90 7.91 0.72
C ILE A 30 -6.92 7.17 -0.17
N PRO A 31 -7.95 7.89 -0.71
CA PRO A 31 -9.04 7.24 -1.45
C PRO A 31 -8.56 6.52 -2.71
N ASN A 32 -7.57 7.04 -3.41
CA ASN A 32 -7.05 6.43 -4.64
C ASN A 32 -6.23 5.17 -4.33
N ILE A 33 -5.47 5.18 -3.25
CA ILE A 33 -4.73 4.01 -2.78
C ILE A 33 -5.70 2.92 -2.34
N MET A 34 -6.78 3.27 -1.65
CA MET A 34 -7.81 2.31 -1.25
C MET A 34 -8.48 1.66 -2.45
N GLU A 35 -8.77 2.42 -3.49
CA GLU A 35 -9.33 1.89 -4.73
C GLU A 35 -8.37 0.87 -5.37
N TYR A 36 -7.06 1.16 -5.36
CA TYR A 36 -6.05 0.24 -5.83
C TYR A 36 -6.01 -1.05 -5.00
N ILE A 37 -6.03 -0.93 -3.68
CA ILE A 37 -5.99 -2.08 -2.77
C ILE A 37 -7.25 -2.94 -2.92
N ASP A 38 -8.42 -2.33 -3.15
CA ASP A 38 -9.69 -3.03 -3.32
C ASP A 38 -9.87 -3.68 -4.70
N LYS A 39 -8.96 -3.44 -5.65
CA LYS A 39 -8.99 -4.13 -6.95
C LYS A 39 -8.72 -5.63 -6.77
N ASP A 40 -9.21 -6.43 -7.72
CA ASP A 40 -9.14 -7.90 -7.73
C ASP A 40 -7.76 -8.49 -7.42
N TYR A 41 -6.71 -7.70 -7.59
CA TYR A 41 -5.32 -8.11 -7.34
C TYR A 41 -5.07 -8.53 -5.89
N PHE A 42 -5.61 -7.77 -4.94
CA PHE A 42 -5.37 -8.00 -3.52
C PHE A 42 -6.56 -8.61 -2.79
N SER A 43 -7.73 -8.63 -3.42
CA SER A 43 -8.93 -9.17 -2.78
C SER A 43 -8.79 -10.61 -2.29
N PRO A 44 -8.04 -11.51 -2.98
CA PRO A 44 -7.85 -12.88 -2.48
C PRO A 44 -7.06 -12.97 -1.17
N PHE A 45 -6.28 -11.93 -0.84
CA PHE A 45 -5.46 -11.89 0.38
C PHE A 45 -6.15 -11.19 1.54
N LEU A 46 -7.32 -10.61 1.30
CA LEU A 46 -8.11 -9.90 2.30
C LEU A 46 -9.32 -10.73 2.69
N ASN A 47 -9.80 -10.52 3.92
CA ASN A 47 -11.02 -11.20 4.37
C ASN A 47 -12.27 -10.59 3.71
N SER A 48 -13.46 -11.11 4.03
CA SER A 48 -14.72 -10.63 3.45
C SER A 48 -15.03 -9.15 3.73
N TYR A 49 -14.37 -8.55 4.70
CA TYR A 49 -14.51 -7.12 5.03
C TYR A 49 -13.43 -6.25 4.36
N GLY A 50 -12.55 -6.85 3.58
CA GLY A 50 -11.43 -6.14 2.97
C GLY A 50 -10.31 -5.81 3.95
N LEU A 51 -10.16 -6.59 5.02
CA LEU A 51 -9.14 -6.41 6.05
C LEU A 51 -8.09 -7.51 5.96
N GLY A 52 -6.86 -7.17 6.30
CA GLY A 52 -5.75 -8.13 6.30
C GLY A 52 -4.43 -7.51 5.93
N GLU A 53 -3.48 -8.34 5.53
CA GLU A 53 -2.15 -7.91 5.09
C GLU A 53 -1.98 -8.18 3.60
N VAL A 54 -1.41 -7.21 2.89
CA VAL A 54 -1.01 -7.36 1.49
C VAL A 54 0.44 -6.95 1.33
N GLU A 55 1.10 -7.50 0.31
CA GLU A 55 2.47 -7.15 -0.05
C GLU A 55 2.45 -6.47 -1.41
N ILE A 56 3.10 -5.31 -1.50
CA ILE A 56 3.20 -4.54 -2.73
C ILE A 56 4.64 -4.62 -3.23
N THR A 57 4.81 -5.09 -4.46
CA THR A 57 6.11 -5.12 -5.15
C THR A 57 6.28 -3.88 -6.03
N ALA A 58 7.52 -3.62 -6.45
CA ALA A 58 7.81 -2.53 -7.37
C ALA A 58 7.03 -2.65 -8.70
N GLU A 59 6.87 -3.88 -9.21
CA GLU A 59 6.11 -4.14 -10.44
C GLU A 59 4.63 -3.77 -10.28
N GLN A 60 4.03 -4.15 -9.17
CA GLN A 60 2.62 -3.84 -8.88
C GLN A 60 2.40 -2.35 -8.73
N LEU A 61 3.31 -1.66 -8.07
CA LEU A 61 3.25 -0.21 -7.93
C LEU A 61 3.36 0.48 -9.29
N GLU A 62 4.28 0.02 -10.12
CA GLU A 62 4.46 0.55 -11.47
C GLU A 62 3.22 0.36 -12.34
N GLU A 63 2.61 -0.83 -12.31
CA GLU A 63 1.35 -1.10 -13.00
C GLU A 63 0.23 -0.15 -12.55
N PHE A 64 0.13 0.06 -11.26
CA PHE A 64 -0.85 0.99 -10.70
C PHE A 64 -0.62 2.42 -11.19
N LEU A 65 0.62 2.89 -11.18
CA LEU A 65 0.94 4.25 -11.61
C LEU A 65 0.68 4.44 -13.11
N GLN A 66 0.93 3.41 -13.93
CA GLN A 66 0.61 3.44 -15.35
C GLN A 66 -0.90 3.54 -15.58
N ASP A 67 -1.70 2.77 -14.86
CA ASP A 67 -3.16 2.85 -14.93
C ASP A 67 -3.67 4.25 -14.57
N VAL A 68 -3.03 4.89 -13.61
CA VAL A 68 -3.39 6.24 -13.17
C VAL A 68 -3.07 7.28 -14.24
N GLU A 69 -1.95 7.14 -14.94
CA GLU A 69 -1.57 8.05 -16.04
C GLU A 69 -2.60 8.04 -17.16
N PHE A 70 -3.23 6.88 -17.40
CA PHE A 70 -4.29 6.76 -18.38
C PHE A 70 -5.65 7.27 -17.88
N ASN A 71 -5.79 7.44 -16.57
CA ASN A 71 -7.05 7.80 -15.95
C ASN A 71 -6.99 9.24 -15.42
N THR A 72 -7.14 10.21 -16.33
CA THR A 72 -7.00 11.64 -16.05
C THR A 72 -8.05 12.22 -15.08
N LEU A 73 -8.97 11.38 -14.57
CA LEU A 73 -10.06 11.79 -13.70
C LEU A 73 -9.79 11.57 -12.21
N ILE A 74 -8.63 11.02 -11.87
CA ILE A 74 -8.29 10.74 -10.47
C ILE A 74 -7.70 11.98 -9.82
N ASN A 75 -8.38 12.49 -8.80
CA ASN A 75 -7.88 13.58 -7.96
C ASN A 75 -6.99 12.98 -6.86
N TRP A 76 -5.69 13.14 -7.01
CA TRP A 76 -4.73 12.70 -6.01
C TRP A 76 -4.72 13.62 -4.81
N THR A 77 -4.87 13.07 -3.61
CA THR A 77 -4.69 13.82 -2.38
C THR A 77 -3.20 13.92 -2.03
N GLU A 78 -2.84 14.85 -1.16
CA GLU A 78 -1.46 14.96 -0.66
C GLU A 78 -1.03 13.68 0.06
N ASP A 79 -1.95 13.05 0.78
CA ASP A 79 -1.70 11.80 1.51
C ASP A 79 -1.53 10.61 0.58
N ASP A 80 -2.30 10.54 -0.52
CA ASP A 80 -2.09 9.53 -1.57
C ASP A 80 -0.66 9.62 -2.12
N ILE A 81 -0.20 10.82 -2.44
CA ILE A 81 1.14 11.06 -2.97
C ILE A 81 2.21 10.69 -1.94
N LYS A 82 2.00 11.08 -0.70
CA LYS A 82 2.91 10.76 0.41
C LYS A 82 3.03 9.25 0.61
N PHE A 83 1.90 8.54 0.55
CA PHE A 83 1.87 7.08 0.66
C PHE A 83 2.74 6.44 -0.44
N ILE A 84 2.54 6.85 -1.68
CA ILE A 84 3.31 6.32 -2.82
C ILE A 84 4.81 6.58 -2.65
N LYS A 85 5.19 7.79 -2.23
CA LYS A 85 6.59 8.13 -2.02
C LYS A 85 7.25 7.28 -0.93
N GLN A 86 6.52 7.01 0.15
CA GLN A 86 7.00 6.16 1.23
C GLN A 86 7.19 4.72 0.76
N VAL A 87 6.23 4.19 -0.02
CA VAL A 87 6.33 2.85 -0.60
C VAL A 87 7.51 2.77 -1.57
N GLU A 88 7.67 3.75 -2.46
CA GLU A 88 8.78 3.79 -3.41
C GLU A 88 10.14 3.81 -2.70
N GLU A 89 10.25 4.59 -1.63
CA GLU A 89 11.48 4.69 -0.85
C GLU A 89 11.87 3.35 -0.24
N ILE A 90 10.91 2.63 0.33
CA ILE A 90 11.15 1.30 0.89
C ILE A 90 11.55 0.32 -0.21
N LEU A 91 10.91 0.37 -1.37
CA LEU A 91 11.17 -0.54 -2.50
C LEU A 91 12.54 -0.30 -3.17
N GLN A 92 13.24 0.79 -2.86
CA GLN A 92 14.62 0.99 -3.31
C GLN A 92 15.58 0.00 -2.66
N ASN A 93 15.26 -0.49 -1.46
CA ASN A 93 16.13 -1.37 -0.68
C ASN A 93 15.50 -2.73 -0.39
N GLU A 94 14.19 -2.86 -0.53
CA GLU A 94 13.44 -4.07 -0.21
C GLU A 94 12.69 -4.57 -1.44
N THR A 95 12.37 -5.88 -1.45
CA THR A 95 11.65 -6.50 -2.57
C THR A 95 10.16 -6.27 -2.52
N PHE A 96 9.61 -5.98 -1.35
CA PHE A 96 8.20 -5.69 -1.17
C PHE A 96 7.98 -4.78 0.05
N VAL A 97 6.79 -4.18 0.08
CA VAL A 97 6.31 -3.40 1.23
C VAL A 97 5.08 -4.10 1.77
N LYS A 98 5.02 -4.30 3.07
CA LYS A 98 3.85 -4.90 3.72
C LYS A 98 2.87 -3.79 4.11
N ILE A 99 1.60 -3.99 3.75
CA ILE A 99 0.50 -3.09 4.08
C ILE A 99 -0.50 -3.86 4.93
N GLU A 100 -0.81 -3.34 6.10
CA GLU A 100 -1.81 -3.91 7.00
C GLU A 100 -3.06 -3.04 7.01
N ILE A 101 -4.23 -3.66 6.88
CA ILE A 101 -5.52 -2.97 6.84
C ILE A 101 -6.41 -3.52 7.96
N TRP A 102 -6.90 -2.64 8.80
CA TRP A 102 -7.81 -3.03 9.89
C TRP A 102 -8.92 -2.03 10.16
#